data_1ad4e656084d65600aec032fc31cca81
#
_entry.id   1ad4e656084d65600aec032fc31cca81
#
_cell.length_a   1.000
_cell.length_b   1.000
_cell.length_c   1.000
_cell.angle_alpha   90.00
_cell.angle_beta   90.00
_cell.angle_gamma   90.00
#
_symmetry.space_group_name_H-M   'P 1'
#
loop_
_entity.id
_entity.type
_entity.pdbx_description
1 polymer ?
#
loop_
_entity_poly.entity_id
_entity_poly.type
_entity_poly.pdbx_seq_one_letter_code
_entity_poly.pdbx_strand_id
1 'polypeptide(L)'
;MLRQIARLGRSVPFAGGQGLALAVYADGLDTPTRAQEAGYEGVACVDDAARALELYCDLWEATRLPWVLRWCEGLLDFVLAMQGPDGRWCNFILDWEGTPNRGGRTSLAGGDFWQARALLALARASQVLNDQRIDAAVRLALPHVVTAANVPTDVRALHLRMALMLSAGDDDHGLDERLAPWCEELLGCRAGDVLMNSADERGRPHLWAHIQEGVLADAGVRLGRDDFVGAARRSAELVFGDAVRGGFDLPRTQPYDVASAVYVMSRLADVTGSSDSATLATAARAWFDGRNRAGRPVYDREAGRVRDGVDGDGVSSHSGAESNVVGAQALFAEATALAVRLTEAEALPASVPG
;
A
#
# COMPACT_ATOMS: atom_id res chain seq x y z
N MET A 1 13.19 -6.72 -5.61
CA MET A 1 12.22 -6.18 -4.64
C MET A 1 12.42 -6.73 -3.23
N LEU A 2 12.16 -8.00 -2.89
CA LEU A 2 12.32 -8.49 -1.51
C LEU A 2 13.73 -8.32 -0.93
N ARG A 3 14.79 -8.55 -1.74
CA ARG A 3 16.16 -8.26 -1.32
C ARG A 3 16.40 -6.79 -0.98
N GLN A 4 15.77 -5.87 -1.74
CA GLN A 4 15.90 -4.44 -1.45
C GLN A 4 15.13 -4.07 -0.18
N ILE A 5 13.93 -4.60 0.02
CA ILE A 5 13.19 -4.42 1.28
C ILE A 5 14.04 -4.90 2.46
N ALA A 6 14.71 -6.06 2.35
CA ALA A 6 15.62 -6.56 3.38
C ALA A 6 16.80 -5.59 3.66
N ARG A 7 17.39 -5.00 2.60
CA ARG A 7 18.48 -4.01 2.75
C ARG A 7 18.01 -2.72 3.43
N LEU A 8 16.73 -2.33 3.23
CA LEU A 8 16.14 -1.13 3.83
C LEU A 8 15.63 -1.38 5.25
N GLY A 9 15.40 -2.63 5.64
CA GLY A 9 14.91 -3.01 6.95
C GLY A 9 15.87 -2.62 8.08
N ARG A 10 15.33 -2.05 9.16
CA ARG A 10 16.09 -1.69 10.37
C ARG A 10 15.27 -2.03 11.61
N SER A 11 15.93 -2.59 12.61
CA SER A 11 15.35 -2.73 13.95
C SER A 11 15.32 -1.37 14.65
N VAL A 12 14.19 -1.05 15.26
CA VAL A 12 13.94 0.22 15.95
C VAL A 12 13.48 -0.09 17.37
N PRO A 13 14.15 0.43 18.42
CA PRO A 13 13.76 0.21 19.79
C PRO A 13 12.53 1.05 20.18
N PHE A 14 11.65 0.48 20.99
CA PHE A 14 10.50 1.15 21.59
C PHE A 14 10.33 0.73 23.05
N ALA A 15 9.47 1.43 23.79
CA ALA A 15 9.21 1.20 25.21
C ALA A 15 8.66 -0.19 25.57
N GLY A 16 8.44 -1.09 24.68
CA GLY A 16 7.94 -2.46 24.91
C GLY A 16 8.73 -3.55 24.19
N GLY A 17 9.81 -3.14 23.45
CA GLY A 17 10.56 -4.10 22.65
C GLY A 17 11.22 -3.45 21.44
N GLN A 18 11.25 -4.19 20.35
CA GLN A 18 11.80 -3.73 19.07
C GLN A 18 10.80 -3.97 17.97
N GLY A 19 10.64 -3.00 17.07
CA GLY A 19 9.91 -3.17 15.81
C GLY A 19 10.85 -3.13 14.62
N LEU A 20 10.33 -3.49 13.46
CA LEU A 20 11.03 -3.43 12.18
C LEU A 20 10.46 -2.32 11.32
N ALA A 21 11.29 -1.38 10.90
CA ALA A 21 10.92 -0.29 10.01
C ALA A 21 11.73 -0.34 8.72
N LEU A 22 11.27 0.38 7.70
CA LEU A 22 11.96 0.49 6.41
C LEU A 22 12.54 1.89 6.26
N ALA A 23 13.83 1.98 5.89
CA ALA A 23 14.39 3.24 5.46
C ALA A 23 13.63 3.75 4.23
N VAL A 24 13.06 4.96 4.33
CA VAL A 24 12.17 5.53 3.31
C VAL A 24 12.88 5.61 1.96
N TYR A 25 14.16 5.99 1.99
CA TYR A 25 14.91 6.31 0.80
C TYR A 25 16.27 5.63 0.78
N ALA A 26 16.74 5.23 -0.39
CA ALA A 26 18.10 4.74 -0.59
C ALA A 26 18.71 5.36 -1.84
N ASP A 27 19.92 5.89 -1.67
CA ASP A 27 20.77 6.37 -2.76
C ASP A 27 21.46 5.16 -3.41
N GLY A 28 21.38 5.06 -4.70
CA GLY A 28 21.97 3.92 -5.41
C GLY A 28 21.38 2.58 -4.98
N LEU A 29 22.24 1.58 -4.69
CA LEU A 29 21.83 0.21 -4.40
C LEU A 29 21.55 -0.06 -2.93
N ASP A 30 22.42 0.41 -2.03
CA ASP A 30 22.57 -0.22 -0.72
C ASP A 30 22.68 0.76 0.46
N THR A 31 22.78 2.07 0.21
CA THR A 31 22.97 3.04 1.27
C THR A 31 21.70 3.79 1.56
N PRO A 32 21.01 3.53 2.69
CA PRO A 32 19.91 4.37 3.14
C PRO A 32 20.43 5.80 3.33
N THR A 33 19.86 6.72 2.55
CA THR A 33 20.13 8.13 2.69
C THR A 33 19.41 8.64 3.92
N ARG A 34 19.98 9.63 4.61
CA ARG A 34 19.23 10.31 5.66
C ARG A 34 18.00 10.96 5.05
N ALA A 35 16.84 10.67 5.60
CA ALA A 35 15.56 11.09 5.04
C ALA A 35 15.46 12.62 4.89
N GLN A 36 16.04 13.39 5.80
CA GLN A 36 16.11 14.86 5.74
C GLN A 36 16.91 15.37 4.53
N GLU A 37 17.95 14.65 4.12
CA GLU A 37 18.74 14.98 2.93
C GLU A 37 17.95 14.74 1.63
N ALA A 38 16.99 13.81 1.67
CA ALA A 38 16.08 13.51 0.59
C ALA A 38 14.78 14.35 0.61
N GLY A 39 14.59 15.23 1.60
CA GLY A 39 13.39 16.06 1.75
C GLY A 39 12.23 15.40 2.50
N TYR A 40 12.45 14.27 3.17
CA TYR A 40 11.45 13.61 4.01
C TYR A 40 11.51 14.08 5.46
N GLU A 41 10.44 13.90 6.22
CA GLU A 41 10.33 14.34 7.62
C GLU A 41 10.86 13.33 8.64
N GLY A 42 11.48 12.25 8.21
CA GLY A 42 12.09 11.25 9.08
C GLY A 42 12.77 10.12 8.31
N VAL A 43 13.38 9.18 9.04
CA VAL A 43 14.19 8.09 8.46
C VAL A 43 13.35 6.88 8.05
N ALA A 44 12.19 6.67 8.69
CA ALA A 44 11.23 5.63 8.37
C ALA A 44 9.82 6.12 8.69
N CYS A 45 8.80 5.52 8.07
CA CYS A 45 7.42 5.93 8.25
C CYS A 45 6.44 4.75 8.41
N VAL A 46 5.33 5.03 9.08
CA VAL A 46 4.20 4.08 9.24
C VAL A 46 3.58 3.74 7.90
N ASP A 47 3.53 4.69 6.98
CA ASP A 47 2.94 4.52 5.66
C ASP A 47 3.59 3.38 4.87
N ASP A 48 4.93 3.34 4.82
CA ASP A 48 5.69 2.27 4.16
C ASP A 48 5.65 0.97 4.96
N ALA A 49 5.75 1.04 6.29
CA ALA A 49 5.70 -0.14 7.15
C ALA A 49 4.32 -0.82 7.07
N ALA A 50 3.24 -0.07 7.00
CA ALA A 50 1.88 -0.60 6.86
C ALA A 50 1.69 -1.32 5.52
N ARG A 51 2.12 -0.72 4.40
CA ARG A 51 2.09 -1.42 3.10
C ARG A 51 2.94 -2.69 3.09
N ALA A 52 4.12 -2.63 3.73
CA ALA A 52 4.97 -3.80 3.87
C ALA A 52 4.30 -4.88 4.74
N LEU A 53 3.63 -4.52 5.83
CA LEU A 53 2.88 -5.46 6.66
C LEU A 53 1.78 -6.18 5.86
N GLU A 54 1.00 -5.46 5.05
CA GLU A 54 0.03 -6.09 4.13
C GLU A 54 0.73 -7.11 3.21
N LEU A 55 1.80 -6.69 2.52
CA LEU A 55 2.56 -7.55 1.60
C LEU A 55 3.07 -8.82 2.29
N TYR A 56 3.67 -8.66 3.47
CA TYR A 56 4.23 -9.81 4.19
C TYR A 56 3.16 -10.71 4.80
N CYS A 57 1.99 -10.18 5.17
CA CYS A 57 0.81 -10.98 5.53
C CYS A 57 0.32 -11.83 4.34
N ASP A 58 0.27 -11.26 3.13
CA ASP A 58 -0.09 -11.98 1.91
C ASP A 58 0.95 -13.07 1.58
N LEU A 59 2.24 -12.74 1.69
CA LEU A 59 3.34 -13.71 1.50
C LEU A 59 3.31 -14.82 2.55
N TRP A 60 3.00 -14.49 3.82
CA TRP A 60 2.86 -15.48 4.88
C TRP A 60 1.70 -16.43 4.61
N GLU A 61 0.57 -15.91 4.21
CA GLU A 61 -0.58 -16.75 3.84
C GLU A 61 -0.26 -17.69 2.68
N ALA A 62 0.45 -17.19 1.66
CA ALA A 62 0.81 -17.95 0.47
C ALA A 62 1.93 -18.98 0.68
N THR A 63 2.89 -18.73 1.61
CA THR A 63 4.14 -19.51 1.68
C THR A 63 4.38 -20.23 3.00
N ARG A 64 3.86 -19.68 4.10
CA ARG A 64 4.10 -20.16 5.48
C ARG A 64 5.59 -20.25 5.86
N LEU A 65 6.43 -19.43 5.24
CA LEU A 65 7.87 -19.40 5.51
C LEU A 65 8.17 -18.68 6.84
N PRO A 66 8.92 -19.28 7.78
CA PRO A 66 9.17 -18.68 9.09
C PRO A 66 9.80 -17.28 9.04
N TRP A 67 10.68 -17.00 8.09
CA TRP A 67 11.29 -15.69 7.94
C TRP A 67 10.26 -14.61 7.49
N VAL A 68 9.23 -14.99 6.74
CA VAL A 68 8.13 -14.08 6.37
C VAL A 68 7.31 -13.72 7.60
N LEU A 69 7.04 -14.68 8.49
CA LEU A 69 6.35 -14.41 9.76
C LEU A 69 7.13 -13.40 10.62
N ARG A 70 8.46 -13.55 10.72
CA ARG A 70 9.28 -12.56 11.46
C ARG A 70 9.16 -11.14 10.89
N TRP A 71 9.02 -11.00 9.57
CA TRP A 71 8.71 -9.70 8.96
C TRP A 71 7.34 -9.19 9.38
N CYS A 72 6.31 -10.04 9.35
CA CYS A 72 4.98 -9.66 9.80
C CYS A 72 5.00 -9.16 11.26
N GLU A 73 5.62 -9.92 12.17
CA GLU A 73 5.72 -9.60 13.59
C GLU A 73 6.49 -8.29 13.82
N GLY A 74 7.66 -8.13 13.19
CA GLY A 74 8.47 -6.94 13.38
C GLY A 74 7.82 -5.66 12.82
N LEU A 75 7.17 -5.74 11.64
CA LEU A 75 6.43 -4.62 11.05
C LEU A 75 5.18 -4.29 11.89
N LEU A 76 4.47 -5.31 12.38
CA LEU A 76 3.34 -5.13 13.29
C LEU A 76 3.76 -4.39 14.57
N ASP A 77 4.87 -4.81 15.18
CA ASP A 77 5.41 -4.17 16.38
C ASP A 77 5.73 -2.68 16.13
N PHE A 78 6.30 -2.34 14.98
CA PHE A 78 6.55 -0.95 14.61
C PHE A 78 5.25 -0.16 14.43
N VAL A 79 4.30 -0.69 13.67
CA VAL A 79 3.00 -0.04 13.45
C VAL A 79 2.27 0.19 14.78
N LEU A 80 2.23 -0.80 15.66
CA LEU A 80 1.60 -0.69 16.97
C LEU A 80 2.32 0.32 17.87
N ALA A 81 3.65 0.35 17.88
CA ALA A 81 4.44 1.28 18.70
C ALA A 81 4.26 2.75 18.28
N MET A 82 3.95 3.01 17.01
CA MET A 82 3.70 4.37 16.51
C MET A 82 2.28 4.88 16.76
N GLN A 83 1.37 4.05 17.27
CA GLN A 83 0.03 4.47 17.68
C GLN A 83 0.08 5.26 18.99
N GLY A 84 -0.52 6.44 18.98
CA GLY A 84 -0.70 7.23 20.20
C GLY A 84 -1.78 6.67 21.12
N PRO A 85 -1.80 7.11 22.38
CA PRO A 85 -2.79 6.66 23.36
C PRO A 85 -4.24 7.04 23.01
N ASP A 86 -4.42 7.92 22.05
CA ASP A 86 -5.70 8.35 21.52
C ASP A 86 -6.11 7.59 20.24
N GLY A 87 -5.33 6.59 19.80
CA GLY A 87 -5.62 5.77 18.62
C GLY A 87 -5.13 6.33 17.28
N ARG A 88 -4.46 7.49 17.30
CA ARG A 88 -3.93 8.10 16.09
C ARG A 88 -2.44 7.78 15.91
N TRP A 89 -2.02 7.62 14.66
CA TRP A 89 -0.61 7.38 14.33
C TRP A 89 0.12 8.67 13.96
N CYS A 90 1.34 8.84 14.50
CA CYS A 90 2.36 9.66 13.86
C CYS A 90 2.96 8.87 12.69
N ASN A 91 3.32 9.56 11.60
CA ASN A 91 3.85 8.86 10.44
C ASN A 91 5.34 8.54 10.55
N PHE A 92 6.18 9.54 10.83
CA PHE A 92 7.64 9.39 10.78
C PHE A 92 8.29 9.19 12.15
N ILE A 93 9.41 8.45 12.16
CA ILE A 93 10.45 8.53 13.18
C ILE A 93 11.60 9.38 12.66
N LEU A 94 12.17 10.23 13.54
CA LEU A 94 13.26 11.16 13.21
C LEU A 94 14.61 10.45 13.07
N ASP A 95 14.80 9.38 13.82
CA ASP A 95 16.05 8.66 14.00
C ASP A 95 15.80 7.17 14.23
N TRP A 96 16.88 6.38 14.23
CA TRP A 96 16.81 4.95 14.45
C TRP A 96 16.73 4.56 15.95
N GLU A 97 16.71 5.53 16.83
CA GLU A 97 16.36 5.40 18.26
C GLU A 97 14.85 5.37 18.47
N GLY A 98 14.07 5.55 17.41
CA GLY A 98 12.62 5.44 17.40
C GLY A 98 11.89 6.71 17.89
N THR A 99 12.49 7.87 17.80
CA THR A 99 11.88 9.16 18.19
C THR A 99 10.76 9.55 17.22
N PRO A 100 9.46 9.58 17.63
CA PRO A 100 8.38 9.96 16.72
C PRO A 100 8.44 11.45 16.35
N ASN A 101 8.26 11.77 15.08
CA ASN A 101 8.14 13.14 14.60
C ASN A 101 6.70 13.65 14.85
N ARG A 102 6.48 14.36 15.95
CA ARG A 102 5.17 14.90 16.33
C ARG A 102 4.89 16.31 15.75
N GLY A 103 5.84 16.92 15.05
CA GLY A 103 5.74 18.30 14.55
C GLY A 103 5.77 18.41 13.02
N GLY A 104 6.08 17.33 12.31
CA GLY A 104 6.17 17.32 10.85
C GLY A 104 4.79 17.38 10.18
N ARG A 105 4.67 18.13 9.09
CA ARG A 105 3.40 18.31 8.36
C ARG A 105 2.84 16.99 7.83
N THR A 106 3.72 16.09 7.36
CA THR A 106 3.36 14.76 6.84
C THR A 106 3.54 13.66 7.91
N SER A 107 3.62 14.07 9.20
CA SER A 107 3.81 13.17 10.33
C SER A 107 2.84 13.42 11.50
N LEU A 108 2.01 14.47 11.42
CA LEU A 108 1.03 14.79 12.45
C LEU A 108 0.11 13.61 12.73
N ALA A 109 -0.21 13.39 14.01
CA ALA A 109 -1.06 12.30 14.44
C ALA A 109 -2.45 12.34 13.78
N GLY A 110 -2.87 11.23 13.19
CA GLY A 110 -4.17 11.10 12.55
C GLY A 110 -4.25 11.66 11.13
N GLY A 111 -3.12 11.83 10.44
CA GLY A 111 -3.14 12.22 9.04
C GLY A 111 -3.80 11.15 8.14
N ASP A 112 -4.45 11.60 7.08
CA ASP A 112 -5.39 10.79 6.30
C ASP A 112 -4.80 9.44 5.83
N PHE A 113 -3.70 9.46 5.06
CA PHE A 113 -3.16 8.25 4.45
C PHE A 113 -2.53 7.29 5.45
N TRP A 114 -1.65 7.74 6.34
CA TRP A 114 -0.96 6.83 7.26
C TRP A 114 -1.89 6.26 8.33
N GLN A 115 -2.93 7.02 8.72
CA GLN A 115 -3.99 6.52 9.58
C GLN A 115 -4.77 5.40 8.87
N ALA A 116 -5.20 5.62 7.63
CA ALA A 116 -5.96 4.66 6.85
C ALA A 116 -5.15 3.40 6.54
N ARG A 117 -3.86 3.56 6.17
CA ARG A 117 -2.99 2.42 5.85
C ARG A 117 -2.60 1.61 7.07
N ALA A 118 -2.35 2.26 8.22
CA ALA A 118 -2.12 1.52 9.47
C ALA A 118 -3.32 0.63 9.81
N LEU A 119 -4.53 1.18 9.76
CA LEU A 119 -5.75 0.39 9.99
C LEU A 119 -5.96 -0.72 8.97
N LEU A 120 -5.73 -0.44 7.68
CA LEU A 120 -5.84 -1.46 6.63
C LEU A 120 -4.84 -2.61 6.84
N ALA A 121 -3.60 -2.27 7.19
CA ALA A 121 -2.58 -3.27 7.49
C ALA A 121 -2.92 -4.10 8.73
N LEU A 122 -3.46 -3.47 9.78
CA LEU A 122 -3.95 -4.18 10.97
C LEU A 122 -5.14 -5.08 10.64
N ALA A 123 -6.08 -4.63 9.79
CA ALA A 123 -7.18 -5.45 9.31
C ALA A 123 -6.68 -6.68 8.52
N ARG A 124 -5.64 -6.52 7.69
CA ARG A 124 -5.03 -7.66 7.01
C ARG A 124 -4.29 -8.58 7.97
N ALA A 125 -3.54 -8.00 8.89
CA ALA A 125 -2.80 -8.77 9.91
C ALA A 125 -3.74 -9.59 10.81
N SER A 126 -4.91 -9.09 11.21
CA SER A 126 -5.90 -9.82 12.02
C SER A 126 -6.41 -11.09 11.35
N GLN A 127 -6.40 -11.17 10.02
CA GLN A 127 -6.83 -12.35 9.28
C GLN A 127 -5.81 -13.49 9.28
N VAL A 128 -4.52 -13.18 9.53
CA VAL A 128 -3.43 -14.16 9.37
C VAL A 128 -2.56 -14.34 10.61
N LEU A 129 -2.57 -13.38 11.53
CA LEU A 129 -1.82 -13.40 12.78
C LEU A 129 -2.78 -13.52 13.98
N ASN A 130 -2.39 -14.33 14.95
CA ASN A 130 -3.15 -14.44 16.20
C ASN A 130 -2.52 -13.53 17.29
N ASP A 131 -2.76 -12.21 17.19
CA ASP A 131 -2.23 -11.21 18.12
C ASP A 131 -3.34 -10.30 18.64
N GLN A 132 -3.66 -10.42 19.91
CA GLN A 132 -4.73 -9.65 20.57
C GLN A 132 -4.49 -8.13 20.57
N ARG A 133 -3.24 -7.68 20.40
CA ARG A 133 -2.91 -6.25 20.32
C ARG A 133 -3.52 -5.58 19.09
N ILE A 134 -3.74 -6.35 18.02
CA ILE A 134 -4.34 -5.86 16.77
C ILE A 134 -5.76 -5.37 17.02
N ASP A 135 -6.59 -6.18 17.64
CA ASP A 135 -7.98 -5.81 17.94
C ASP A 135 -8.07 -4.57 18.85
N ALA A 136 -7.24 -4.52 19.88
CA ALA A 136 -7.18 -3.36 20.78
C ALA A 136 -6.80 -2.07 20.03
N ALA A 137 -5.80 -2.14 19.13
CA ALA A 137 -5.35 -1.00 18.32
C ALA A 137 -6.42 -0.55 17.32
N VAL A 138 -7.10 -1.50 16.67
CA VAL A 138 -8.21 -1.23 15.74
C VAL A 138 -9.36 -0.53 16.47
N ARG A 139 -9.84 -1.09 17.59
CA ARG A 139 -10.92 -0.50 18.38
C ARG A 139 -10.63 0.92 18.84
N LEU A 140 -9.37 1.21 19.20
CA LEU A 140 -8.97 2.54 19.64
C LEU A 140 -8.97 3.56 18.48
N ALA A 141 -8.66 3.13 17.27
CA ALA A 141 -8.53 3.99 16.10
C ALA A 141 -9.83 4.19 15.31
N LEU A 142 -10.71 3.19 15.27
CA LEU A 142 -11.95 3.21 14.48
C LEU A 142 -12.83 4.45 14.69
N PRO A 143 -13.02 5.00 15.91
CA PRO A 143 -13.83 6.20 16.11
C PRO A 143 -13.37 7.39 15.24
N HIS A 144 -12.06 7.54 15.02
CA HIS A 144 -11.48 8.62 14.20
C HIS A 144 -11.84 8.49 12.72
N VAL A 145 -11.99 7.25 12.23
CA VAL A 145 -12.33 6.96 10.82
C VAL A 145 -13.84 7.04 10.60
N VAL A 146 -14.62 6.46 11.51
CA VAL A 146 -16.09 6.37 11.38
C VAL A 146 -16.75 7.74 11.51
N THR A 147 -16.19 8.65 12.32
CA THR A 147 -16.71 10.01 12.51
C THR A 147 -16.08 11.06 11.59
N ALA A 148 -15.06 10.68 10.80
CA ALA A 148 -14.39 11.60 9.90
C ALA A 148 -15.32 12.10 8.79
N ALA A 149 -15.44 13.42 8.66
CA ALA A 149 -16.17 14.09 7.60
C ALA A 149 -15.22 14.62 6.52
N ASN A 150 -15.72 14.78 5.30
CA ASN A 150 -14.96 15.34 4.15
C ASN A 150 -13.65 14.62 3.87
N VAL A 151 -13.64 13.30 4.03
CA VAL A 151 -12.46 12.47 3.73
C VAL A 151 -12.24 12.42 2.21
N PRO A 152 -11.02 12.65 1.70
CA PRO A 152 -10.69 12.39 0.30
C PRO A 152 -11.06 10.96 -0.11
N THR A 153 -11.57 10.77 -1.32
CA THR A 153 -12.15 9.48 -1.71
C THR A 153 -11.11 8.39 -1.94
N ASP A 154 -9.88 8.73 -2.25
CA ASP A 154 -8.75 7.81 -2.27
C ASP A 154 -8.42 7.27 -0.86
N VAL A 155 -8.50 8.11 0.16
CA VAL A 155 -8.39 7.70 1.58
C VAL A 155 -9.63 6.91 2.01
N ARG A 156 -10.84 7.36 1.61
CA ARG A 156 -12.09 6.63 1.90
C ARG A 156 -12.08 5.23 1.28
N ALA A 157 -11.47 5.04 0.13
CA ALA A 157 -11.28 3.71 -0.47
C ALA A 157 -10.43 2.79 0.41
N LEU A 158 -9.37 3.30 1.06
CA LEU A 158 -8.60 2.52 2.04
C LEU A 158 -9.46 2.13 3.26
N HIS A 159 -10.28 3.06 3.76
CA HIS A 159 -11.22 2.77 4.86
C HIS A 159 -12.25 1.71 4.45
N LEU A 160 -12.81 1.79 3.23
CA LEU A 160 -13.76 0.82 2.73
C LEU A 160 -13.11 -0.56 2.56
N ARG A 161 -11.87 -0.62 2.05
CA ARG A 161 -11.12 -1.87 1.93
C ARG A 161 -10.83 -2.49 3.30
N MET A 162 -10.45 -1.69 4.28
CA MET A 162 -10.29 -2.11 5.69
C MET A 162 -11.59 -2.67 6.25
N ALA A 163 -12.71 -1.96 6.06
CA ALA A 163 -14.02 -2.41 6.55
C ALA A 163 -14.46 -3.73 5.92
N LEU A 164 -14.25 -3.92 4.61
CA LEU A 164 -14.52 -5.19 3.92
C LEU A 164 -13.71 -6.36 4.51
N MET A 165 -12.46 -6.11 4.92
CA MET A 165 -11.62 -7.13 5.55
C MET A 165 -12.10 -7.48 6.97
N LEU A 166 -12.41 -6.47 7.79
CA LEU A 166 -12.86 -6.68 9.17
C LEU A 166 -14.26 -7.28 9.24
N SER A 167 -15.15 -6.95 8.30
CA SER A 167 -16.51 -7.49 8.24
C SER A 167 -16.60 -8.87 7.56
N ALA A 168 -15.49 -9.43 7.08
CA ALA A 168 -15.50 -10.74 6.39
C ALA A 168 -15.77 -11.93 7.35
N GLY A 169 -15.59 -11.72 8.66
CA GLY A 169 -15.91 -12.64 9.74
C GLY A 169 -17.15 -12.19 10.51
N ASP A 170 -17.13 -12.44 11.81
CA ASP A 170 -18.11 -11.85 12.71
C ASP A 170 -17.81 -10.35 12.85
N ASP A 171 -18.70 -9.49 12.37
CA ASP A 171 -18.53 -8.03 12.42
C ASP A 171 -18.67 -7.50 13.86
N ASP A 172 -17.61 -7.68 14.62
CA ASP A 172 -17.52 -7.21 16.02
C ASP A 172 -17.22 -5.69 16.10
N HIS A 173 -17.02 -5.04 14.96
CA HIS A 173 -16.69 -3.61 14.87
C HIS A 173 -17.85 -2.74 14.36
N GLY A 174 -18.98 -3.30 13.94
CA GLY A 174 -20.15 -2.58 13.43
C GLY A 174 -19.90 -1.86 12.10
N LEU A 175 -19.02 -2.40 11.25
CA LEU A 175 -18.61 -1.78 9.99
C LEU A 175 -19.50 -2.14 8.79
N ASP A 176 -20.29 -3.21 8.87
CA ASP A 176 -21.22 -3.58 7.79
C ASP A 176 -22.17 -2.44 7.43
N GLU A 177 -22.65 -1.69 8.41
CA GLU A 177 -23.53 -0.53 8.21
C GLU A 177 -22.85 0.64 7.50
N ARG A 178 -21.51 0.65 7.44
CA ARG A 178 -20.71 1.70 6.78
C ARG A 178 -20.40 1.41 5.32
N LEU A 179 -20.46 0.15 4.91
CA LEU A 179 -20.05 -0.24 3.55
C LEU A 179 -20.84 0.50 2.46
N ALA A 180 -22.17 0.45 2.51
CA ALA A 180 -23.00 1.13 1.52
C ALA A 180 -22.86 2.66 1.54
N PRO A 181 -22.93 3.36 2.71
CA PRO A 181 -22.68 4.79 2.77
C PRO A 181 -21.32 5.22 2.21
N TRP A 182 -20.23 4.49 2.50
CA TRP A 182 -18.90 4.83 1.98
C TRP A 182 -18.78 4.58 0.46
N CYS A 183 -19.46 3.56 -0.07
CA CYS A 183 -19.59 3.40 -1.52
C CYS A 183 -20.31 4.58 -2.17
N GLU A 184 -21.38 5.07 -1.56
CA GLU A 184 -22.12 6.26 -2.07
C GLU A 184 -21.27 7.55 -1.96
N GLU A 185 -20.40 7.69 -0.94
CA GLU A 185 -19.42 8.78 -0.89
C GLU A 185 -18.46 8.75 -2.09
N LEU A 186 -17.89 7.58 -2.42
CA LEU A 186 -17.05 7.38 -3.60
C LEU A 186 -17.80 7.76 -4.89
N LEU A 187 -19.03 7.29 -5.05
CA LEU A 187 -19.88 7.61 -6.20
C LEU A 187 -20.32 9.08 -6.24
N GLY A 188 -20.45 9.72 -5.11
CA GLY A 188 -20.75 11.16 -5.00
C GLY A 188 -19.62 12.05 -5.51
N CYS A 189 -18.38 11.55 -5.52
CA CYS A 189 -17.18 12.26 -5.97
C CYS A 189 -16.79 11.84 -7.39
N ARG A 190 -17.61 12.22 -8.39
CA ARG A 190 -17.39 11.85 -9.80
C ARG A 190 -17.33 13.06 -10.71
N ALA A 191 -16.53 12.94 -11.78
CA ALA A 191 -16.59 13.81 -12.95
C ALA A 191 -17.08 12.97 -14.15
N GLY A 192 -18.38 13.03 -14.45
CA GLY A 192 -19.02 12.08 -15.37
C GLY A 192 -19.00 10.67 -14.82
N ASP A 193 -18.40 9.73 -15.55
CA ASP A 193 -18.19 8.35 -15.11
C ASP A 193 -16.86 8.11 -14.37
N VAL A 194 -15.99 9.12 -14.25
CA VAL A 194 -14.67 9.01 -13.60
C VAL A 194 -14.81 9.27 -12.09
N LEU A 195 -14.38 8.33 -11.25
CA LEU A 195 -14.20 8.54 -9.82
C LEU A 195 -12.98 9.45 -9.59
N MET A 196 -13.14 10.47 -8.75
CA MET A 196 -12.10 11.44 -8.42
C MET A 196 -11.47 11.12 -7.07
N ASN A 197 -10.25 11.60 -6.81
CA ASN A 197 -9.59 11.38 -5.50
C ASN A 197 -10.12 12.33 -4.42
N SER A 198 -10.61 13.49 -4.81
CA SER A 198 -11.26 14.44 -3.90
C SER A 198 -12.24 15.35 -4.65
N ALA A 199 -13.14 15.97 -3.91
CA ALA A 199 -14.13 16.92 -4.47
C ALA A 199 -13.48 18.19 -5.04
N ASP A 200 -12.28 18.55 -4.59
CA ASP A 200 -11.56 19.74 -5.03
C ASP A 200 -10.66 19.49 -6.23
N GLU A 201 -10.43 18.21 -6.59
CA GLU A 201 -9.58 17.84 -7.72
C GLU A 201 -10.21 18.28 -9.04
N ARG A 202 -9.38 18.79 -9.94
CA ARG A 202 -9.80 19.25 -11.28
C ARG A 202 -8.98 18.51 -12.35
N GLY A 203 -9.66 18.11 -13.40
CA GLY A 203 -9.03 17.38 -14.51
C GLY A 203 -9.09 15.86 -14.33
N ARG A 204 -7.96 15.18 -14.56
CA ARG A 204 -7.86 13.74 -14.34
C ARG A 204 -7.38 13.45 -12.92
N PRO A 205 -7.89 12.38 -12.29
CA PRO A 205 -7.36 11.95 -10.99
C PRO A 205 -5.90 11.54 -11.11
N HIS A 206 -5.11 11.80 -10.07
CA HIS A 206 -3.79 11.19 -9.95
C HIS A 206 -3.92 9.68 -9.77
N LEU A 207 -2.93 8.91 -10.24
CA LEU A 207 -3.00 7.45 -10.23
C LEU A 207 -2.48 6.82 -8.94
N TRP A 208 -1.60 7.51 -8.22
CA TRP A 208 -1.06 6.99 -6.96
C TRP A 208 -2.17 6.85 -5.91
N ALA A 209 -2.19 5.73 -5.22
CA ALA A 209 -3.25 5.36 -4.26
C ALA A 209 -4.68 5.37 -4.83
N HIS A 210 -4.88 5.53 -6.14
CA HIS A 210 -6.19 5.50 -6.77
C HIS A 210 -6.67 4.05 -6.91
N ILE A 211 -7.42 3.56 -5.93
CA ILE A 211 -7.91 2.17 -5.85
C ILE A 211 -9.44 2.08 -5.76
N GLN A 212 -10.13 3.20 -5.86
CA GLN A 212 -11.57 3.35 -5.65
C GLN A 212 -12.38 2.31 -6.41
N GLU A 213 -12.05 2.10 -7.70
CA GLU A 213 -12.81 1.18 -8.56
C GLU A 213 -12.68 -0.27 -8.12
N GLY A 214 -11.47 -0.70 -7.76
CA GLY A 214 -11.26 -2.07 -7.29
C GLY A 214 -12.03 -2.34 -6.00
N VAL A 215 -11.97 -1.41 -5.06
CA VAL A 215 -12.64 -1.53 -3.77
C VAL A 215 -14.17 -1.41 -3.91
N LEU A 216 -14.65 -0.50 -4.77
CA LEU A 216 -16.08 -0.35 -5.06
C LEU A 216 -16.66 -1.61 -5.72
N ALA A 217 -15.88 -2.28 -6.59
CA ALA A 217 -16.29 -3.54 -7.19
C ALA A 217 -16.41 -4.66 -6.13
N ASP A 218 -15.42 -4.78 -5.24
CA ASP A 218 -15.45 -5.74 -4.13
C ASP A 218 -16.67 -5.50 -3.21
N ALA A 219 -16.91 -4.24 -2.84
CA ALA A 219 -18.07 -3.85 -2.05
C ALA A 219 -19.39 -4.13 -2.77
N GLY A 220 -19.44 -3.89 -4.08
CA GLY A 220 -20.60 -4.22 -4.91
C GLY A 220 -20.98 -5.68 -4.84
N VAL A 221 -20.01 -6.59 -4.93
CA VAL A 221 -20.23 -8.02 -4.75
C VAL A 221 -20.71 -8.34 -3.33
N ARG A 222 -20.05 -7.81 -2.31
CA ARG A 222 -20.40 -8.04 -0.90
C ARG A 222 -21.83 -7.60 -0.56
N LEU A 223 -22.28 -6.51 -1.19
CA LEU A 223 -23.59 -5.88 -0.95
C LEU A 223 -24.69 -6.34 -1.96
N GLY A 224 -24.35 -7.14 -2.97
CA GLY A 224 -25.26 -7.49 -4.05
C GLY A 224 -25.69 -6.28 -4.91
N ARG A 225 -24.79 -5.28 -5.12
CA ARG A 225 -25.03 -4.02 -5.82
C ARG A 225 -24.30 -4.00 -7.17
N ASP A 226 -24.95 -4.50 -8.20
CA ASP A 226 -24.41 -4.53 -9.58
C ASP A 226 -24.13 -3.12 -10.14
N ASP A 227 -24.86 -2.11 -9.67
CA ASP A 227 -24.65 -0.72 -10.05
C ASP A 227 -23.28 -0.18 -9.58
N PHE A 228 -22.79 -0.61 -8.41
CA PHE A 228 -21.44 -0.30 -7.92
C PHE A 228 -20.38 -0.96 -8.81
N VAL A 229 -20.54 -2.23 -9.13
CA VAL A 229 -19.62 -2.95 -10.03
C VAL A 229 -19.60 -2.30 -11.42
N GLY A 230 -20.78 -1.93 -11.94
CA GLY A 230 -20.92 -1.24 -13.22
C GLY A 230 -20.24 0.13 -13.25
N ALA A 231 -20.39 0.93 -12.19
CA ALA A 231 -19.73 2.23 -12.06
C ALA A 231 -18.21 2.07 -11.97
N ALA A 232 -17.72 1.15 -11.13
CA ALA A 232 -16.32 0.83 -10.99
C ALA A 232 -15.67 0.46 -12.34
N ARG A 233 -16.30 -0.41 -13.12
CA ARG A 233 -15.80 -0.84 -14.44
C ARG A 233 -15.70 0.33 -15.42
N ARG A 234 -16.72 1.22 -15.48
CA ARG A 234 -16.69 2.37 -16.40
C ARG A 234 -15.60 3.36 -16.02
N SER A 235 -15.47 3.67 -14.72
CA SER A 235 -14.42 4.56 -14.23
C SER A 235 -13.03 4.01 -14.50
N ALA A 236 -12.79 2.73 -14.17
CA ALA A 236 -11.50 2.08 -14.37
C ALA A 236 -11.02 2.13 -15.83
N GLU A 237 -11.92 1.91 -16.79
CA GLU A 237 -11.59 2.02 -18.21
C GLU A 237 -11.16 3.44 -18.59
N LEU A 238 -11.83 4.46 -18.07
CA LEU A 238 -11.52 5.87 -18.34
C LEU A 238 -10.26 6.36 -17.62
N VAL A 239 -9.98 5.85 -16.41
CA VAL A 239 -8.80 6.25 -15.61
C VAL A 239 -7.55 5.51 -16.07
N PHE A 240 -7.62 4.19 -16.16
CA PHE A 240 -6.45 3.34 -16.37
C PHE A 240 -6.33 2.77 -17.79
N GLY A 241 -7.44 2.60 -18.52
CA GLY A 241 -7.41 1.91 -19.82
C GLY A 241 -6.42 2.52 -20.80
N ASP A 242 -6.51 3.83 -21.03
CA ASP A 242 -5.60 4.54 -21.94
C ASP A 242 -4.17 4.61 -21.39
N ALA A 243 -4.02 4.86 -20.08
CA ALA A 243 -2.70 4.92 -19.43
C ALA A 243 -1.94 3.60 -19.59
N VAL A 244 -2.62 2.47 -19.34
CA VAL A 244 -2.03 1.13 -19.48
C VAL A 244 -1.70 0.80 -20.93
N ARG A 245 -2.61 1.05 -21.88
CA ARG A 245 -2.37 0.79 -23.32
C ARG A 245 -1.21 1.62 -23.86
N GLY A 246 -1.08 2.86 -23.38
CA GLY A 246 0.02 3.77 -23.69
C GLY A 246 1.32 3.50 -22.93
N GLY A 247 1.38 2.46 -22.08
CA GLY A 247 2.58 2.14 -21.28
C GLY A 247 2.89 3.21 -20.23
N PHE A 248 1.87 3.91 -19.73
CA PHE A 248 1.99 5.05 -18.82
C PHE A 248 2.90 6.13 -19.37
N ASP A 249 2.65 6.57 -20.61
CA ASP A 249 3.38 7.68 -21.26
C ASP A 249 3.01 9.02 -20.61
N LEU A 250 3.42 9.18 -19.36
CA LEU A 250 3.31 10.39 -18.56
C LEU A 250 4.68 11.02 -18.37
N PRO A 251 4.78 12.34 -18.13
CA PRO A 251 6.06 13.00 -17.88
C PRO A 251 6.87 12.33 -16.78
N ARG A 252 6.19 11.86 -15.73
CA ARG A 252 6.74 11.07 -14.64
C ARG A 252 5.77 9.98 -14.28
N THR A 253 6.27 8.75 -14.12
CA THR A 253 5.49 7.59 -13.65
C THR A 253 6.28 6.83 -12.59
N GLN A 254 5.64 6.52 -11.49
CA GLN A 254 6.24 5.82 -10.37
C GLN A 254 5.58 4.46 -10.17
N PRO A 255 6.26 3.51 -9.50
CA PRO A 255 5.72 2.17 -9.26
C PRO A 255 4.33 2.16 -8.62
N TYR A 256 4.01 3.10 -7.75
CA TYR A 256 2.71 3.19 -7.10
C TYR A 256 1.58 3.62 -8.03
N ASP A 257 1.85 4.41 -9.10
CA ASP A 257 0.86 4.74 -10.14
C ASP A 257 0.44 3.46 -10.87
N VAL A 258 1.45 2.65 -11.22
CA VAL A 258 1.26 1.38 -11.93
C VAL A 258 0.64 0.30 -11.06
N ALA A 259 1.06 0.23 -9.78
CA ALA A 259 0.51 -0.72 -8.84
C ALA A 259 -1.00 -0.51 -8.60
N SER A 260 -1.47 0.75 -8.57
CA SER A 260 -2.90 1.07 -8.50
C SER A 260 -3.66 0.49 -9.70
N ALA A 261 -3.13 0.68 -10.92
CA ALA A 261 -3.73 0.09 -12.14
C ALA A 261 -3.74 -1.44 -12.10
N VAL A 262 -2.64 -2.07 -11.64
CA VAL A 262 -2.57 -3.53 -11.50
C VAL A 262 -3.62 -4.02 -10.50
N TYR A 263 -3.74 -3.37 -9.34
CA TYR A 263 -4.74 -3.70 -8.34
C TYR A 263 -6.16 -3.61 -8.90
N VAL A 264 -6.54 -2.44 -9.43
CA VAL A 264 -7.90 -2.18 -9.91
C VAL A 264 -8.27 -3.14 -11.04
N MET A 265 -7.40 -3.31 -12.05
CA MET A 265 -7.70 -4.17 -13.18
C MET A 265 -7.73 -5.65 -12.79
N SER A 266 -6.89 -6.09 -11.84
CA SER A 266 -6.94 -7.46 -11.33
C SER A 266 -8.24 -7.72 -10.56
N ARG A 267 -8.65 -6.79 -9.67
CA ARG A 267 -9.92 -6.95 -8.92
C ARG A 267 -11.13 -6.98 -9.84
N LEU A 268 -11.19 -6.11 -10.85
CA LEU A 268 -12.26 -6.13 -11.84
C LEU A 268 -12.28 -7.41 -12.66
N ALA A 269 -11.12 -7.95 -13.03
CA ALA A 269 -11.05 -9.24 -13.71
C ALA A 269 -11.62 -10.37 -12.84
N ASP A 270 -11.25 -10.41 -11.56
CA ASP A 270 -11.73 -11.40 -10.60
C ASP A 270 -13.25 -11.30 -10.36
N VAL A 271 -13.75 -10.07 -10.15
CA VAL A 271 -15.16 -9.81 -9.82
C VAL A 271 -16.08 -10.03 -11.03
N THR A 272 -15.64 -9.64 -12.23
CA THR A 272 -16.51 -9.64 -13.42
C THR A 272 -16.24 -10.79 -14.40
N GLY A 273 -15.14 -11.53 -14.23
CA GLY A 273 -14.64 -12.49 -15.20
C GLY A 273 -14.13 -11.85 -16.50
N SER A 274 -13.85 -10.54 -16.52
CA SER A 274 -13.46 -9.80 -17.72
C SER A 274 -12.05 -10.14 -18.18
N SER A 275 -11.95 -10.74 -19.38
CA SER A 275 -10.68 -10.98 -20.06
C SER A 275 -9.93 -9.67 -20.41
N ASP A 276 -10.66 -8.59 -20.70
CA ASP A 276 -10.09 -7.29 -21.02
C ASP A 276 -9.40 -6.69 -19.80
N SER A 277 -10.05 -6.74 -18.63
CA SER A 277 -9.43 -6.30 -17.36
C SER A 277 -8.19 -7.13 -17.02
N ALA A 278 -8.24 -8.45 -17.20
CA ALA A 278 -7.08 -9.33 -17.01
C ALA A 278 -5.92 -8.98 -17.96
N THR A 279 -6.24 -8.66 -19.22
CA THR A 279 -5.26 -8.22 -20.23
C THR A 279 -4.63 -6.88 -19.83
N LEU A 280 -5.44 -5.91 -19.35
CA LEU A 280 -4.94 -4.62 -18.87
C LEU A 280 -4.07 -4.79 -17.62
N ALA A 281 -4.45 -5.63 -16.67
CA ALA A 281 -3.62 -5.94 -15.51
C ALA A 281 -2.24 -6.51 -15.91
N THR A 282 -2.22 -7.41 -16.89
CA THR A 282 -0.99 -7.99 -17.44
C THR A 282 -0.15 -6.93 -18.15
N ALA A 283 -0.78 -6.07 -18.94
CA ALA A 283 -0.09 -4.98 -19.64
C ALA A 283 0.50 -3.94 -18.68
N ALA A 284 -0.21 -3.64 -17.56
CA ALA A 284 0.31 -2.78 -16.50
C ALA A 284 1.56 -3.37 -15.84
N ARG A 285 1.56 -4.68 -15.52
CA ARG A 285 2.75 -5.38 -14.98
C ARG A 285 3.95 -5.30 -15.91
N ALA A 286 3.75 -5.34 -17.22
CA ALA A 286 4.82 -5.24 -18.22
C ALA A 286 5.58 -3.90 -18.19
N TRP A 287 5.02 -2.86 -17.55
CA TRP A 287 5.72 -1.61 -17.32
C TRP A 287 7.02 -1.80 -16.52
N PHE A 288 7.01 -2.68 -15.54
CA PHE A 288 8.19 -3.02 -14.73
C PHE A 288 9.31 -3.68 -15.57
N ASP A 289 8.95 -4.29 -16.70
CA ASP A 289 9.86 -4.99 -17.62
C ASP A 289 10.35 -4.11 -18.78
N GLY A 290 9.99 -2.83 -18.78
CA GLY A 290 10.42 -1.89 -19.81
C GLY A 290 9.35 -1.53 -20.85
N ARG A 291 8.10 -2.01 -20.70
CA ARG A 291 6.98 -1.49 -21.49
C ARG A 291 6.53 -0.14 -20.93
N ASN A 292 7.44 0.81 -20.94
CA ASN A 292 7.31 2.16 -20.42
C ASN A 292 7.98 3.15 -21.36
N ARG A 293 7.83 4.45 -21.09
CA ARG A 293 8.40 5.52 -21.90
C ARG A 293 9.92 5.41 -22.09
N ALA A 294 10.66 4.97 -21.07
CA ALA A 294 12.11 4.81 -21.15
C ALA A 294 12.56 3.57 -21.96
N GLY A 295 11.64 2.66 -22.30
CA GLY A 295 11.97 1.40 -22.98
C GLY A 295 12.94 0.50 -22.20
N ARG A 296 13.06 0.69 -20.86
CA ARG A 296 14.01 -0.01 -19.99
C ARG A 296 13.34 -0.53 -18.74
N PRO A 297 13.78 -1.71 -18.20
CA PRO A 297 13.23 -2.25 -16.99
C PRO A 297 13.36 -1.30 -15.79
N VAL A 298 12.27 -1.14 -15.05
CA VAL A 298 12.22 -0.48 -13.75
C VAL A 298 12.51 -1.49 -12.64
N TYR A 299 12.11 -2.74 -12.82
CA TYR A 299 12.51 -3.83 -11.94
C TYR A 299 13.82 -4.47 -12.42
N ASP A 300 14.88 -4.18 -11.69
CA ASP A 300 16.21 -4.78 -11.85
C ASP A 300 16.23 -6.11 -11.09
N ARG A 301 16.03 -7.21 -11.83
CA ARG A 301 15.95 -8.57 -11.23
C ARG A 301 17.29 -9.05 -10.72
N GLU A 302 18.39 -8.65 -11.33
CA GLU A 302 19.74 -9.02 -10.90
C GLU A 302 20.07 -8.39 -9.55
N ALA A 303 19.90 -7.08 -9.43
CA ALA A 303 20.08 -6.36 -8.17
C ALA A 303 18.96 -6.64 -7.14
N GLY A 304 17.81 -7.16 -7.59
CA GLY A 304 16.67 -7.49 -6.75
C GLY A 304 15.92 -6.25 -6.24
N ARG A 305 15.84 -5.18 -7.04
CA ARG A 305 15.24 -3.89 -6.65
C ARG A 305 14.32 -3.30 -7.70
N VAL A 306 13.30 -2.60 -7.24
CA VAL A 306 12.44 -1.75 -8.07
C VAL A 306 12.91 -0.30 -7.94
N ARG A 307 13.16 0.35 -9.05
CA ARG A 307 13.61 1.75 -9.11
C ARG A 307 12.41 2.69 -8.92
N ASP A 308 12.66 3.93 -8.46
CA ASP A 308 11.60 4.89 -8.08
C ASP A 308 10.79 5.46 -9.25
N GLY A 309 11.05 5.00 -10.46
CA GLY A 309 10.20 5.29 -11.59
C GLY A 309 10.93 5.71 -12.85
N VAL A 310 10.14 6.26 -13.77
CA VAL A 310 10.56 6.82 -15.06
C VAL A 310 10.26 8.31 -15.04
N ASP A 311 11.25 9.14 -15.40
CA ASP A 311 11.11 10.58 -15.55
C ASP A 311 11.67 10.97 -16.94
N GLY A 312 10.79 11.49 -17.80
CA GLY A 312 11.09 11.60 -19.23
C GLY A 312 11.49 10.24 -19.82
N ASP A 313 12.66 10.16 -20.43
CA ASP A 313 13.21 8.94 -21.02
C ASP A 313 14.20 8.22 -20.08
N GLY A 314 14.30 8.66 -18.83
CA GLY A 314 15.22 8.14 -17.82
C GLY A 314 14.55 7.23 -16.79
N VAL A 315 15.23 6.13 -16.42
CA VAL A 315 14.86 5.33 -15.25
C VAL A 315 15.64 5.85 -14.04
N SER A 316 14.96 6.07 -12.93
CA SER A 316 15.58 6.55 -11.67
C SER A 316 16.76 5.68 -11.24
N SER A 317 17.77 6.29 -10.63
CA SER A 317 18.87 5.57 -9.95
C SER A 317 18.50 5.14 -8.52
N HIS A 318 17.46 5.77 -7.95
CA HIS A 318 17.01 5.54 -6.59
C HIS A 318 16.06 4.34 -6.50
N SER A 319 15.93 3.76 -5.31
CA SER A 319 15.12 2.56 -5.05
C SER A 319 14.66 2.53 -3.59
N GLY A 320 13.67 3.33 -3.26
CA GLY A 320 13.14 3.50 -1.91
C GLY A 320 12.21 2.36 -1.46
N ALA A 321 11.75 2.45 -0.22
CA ALA A 321 10.87 1.45 0.39
C ALA A 321 9.54 1.31 -0.36
N GLU A 322 8.84 2.42 -0.58
CA GLU A 322 7.54 2.42 -1.25
C GLU A 322 7.61 1.71 -2.61
N SER A 323 8.57 2.06 -3.47
CA SER A 323 8.71 1.48 -4.80
C SER A 323 8.89 -0.03 -4.79
N ASN A 324 9.66 -0.55 -3.82
CA ASN A 324 9.90 -1.98 -3.70
C ASN A 324 8.71 -2.74 -3.12
N VAL A 325 7.99 -2.14 -2.16
CA VAL A 325 6.80 -2.74 -1.56
C VAL A 325 5.66 -2.80 -2.58
N VAL A 326 5.32 -1.66 -3.21
CA VAL A 326 4.22 -1.64 -4.20
C VAL A 326 4.56 -2.43 -5.47
N GLY A 327 5.84 -2.46 -5.86
CA GLY A 327 6.31 -3.33 -6.94
C GLY A 327 6.15 -4.81 -6.63
N ALA A 328 6.42 -5.22 -5.37
CA ALA A 328 6.19 -6.59 -4.92
C ALA A 328 4.69 -6.94 -4.86
N GLN A 329 3.84 -6.01 -4.45
CA GLN A 329 2.38 -6.17 -4.49
C GLN A 329 1.87 -6.31 -5.94
N ALA A 330 2.32 -5.45 -6.86
CA ALA A 330 1.95 -5.51 -8.27
C ALA A 330 2.41 -6.81 -8.97
N LEU A 331 3.61 -7.30 -8.60
CA LEU A 331 4.24 -8.51 -9.12
C LEU A 331 4.15 -9.68 -8.11
N PHE A 332 3.04 -9.82 -7.41
CA PHE A 332 2.92 -10.70 -6.24
C PHE A 332 3.28 -12.16 -6.53
N ALA A 333 2.88 -12.71 -7.67
CA ALA A 333 3.25 -14.07 -8.06
C ALA A 333 4.77 -14.26 -8.17
N GLU A 334 5.47 -13.25 -8.71
CA GLU A 334 6.94 -13.25 -8.80
C GLU A 334 7.57 -13.05 -7.40
N ALA A 335 6.99 -12.18 -6.57
CA ALA A 335 7.43 -11.97 -5.19
C ALA A 335 7.30 -13.25 -4.37
N THR A 336 6.20 -13.98 -4.49
CA THR A 336 5.98 -15.29 -3.83
C THR A 336 6.99 -16.32 -4.30
N ALA A 337 7.22 -16.45 -5.61
CA ALA A 337 8.21 -17.37 -6.16
C ALA A 337 9.65 -17.00 -5.72
N LEU A 338 9.94 -15.70 -5.55
CA LEU A 338 11.22 -15.23 -5.03
C LEU A 338 11.36 -15.56 -3.53
N ALA A 339 10.30 -15.35 -2.74
CA ALA A 339 10.29 -15.65 -1.31
C ALA A 339 10.68 -17.11 -1.03
N VAL A 340 10.15 -18.04 -1.82
CA VAL A 340 10.48 -19.49 -1.68
C VAL A 340 11.96 -19.79 -2.01
N ARG A 341 12.61 -18.99 -2.85
CA ARG A 341 14.02 -19.20 -3.26
C ARG A 341 15.03 -18.48 -2.37
N LEU A 342 14.62 -17.45 -1.62
CA LEU A 342 15.54 -16.72 -0.75
C LEU A 342 15.92 -17.55 0.48
N THR A 343 17.20 -17.51 0.84
CA THR A 343 17.64 -17.95 2.16
C THR A 343 17.26 -16.91 3.22
N GLU A 344 17.19 -17.33 4.48
CA GLU A 344 16.93 -16.39 5.59
C GLU A 344 17.96 -15.26 5.66
N ALA A 345 19.25 -15.58 5.39
CA ALA A 345 20.32 -14.57 5.39
C ALA A 345 20.15 -13.50 4.30
N GLU A 346 19.50 -13.85 3.16
CA GLU A 346 19.21 -12.88 2.10
C GLU A 346 17.91 -12.10 2.33
N ALA A 347 17.02 -12.65 3.14
CA ALA A 347 15.64 -12.17 3.33
C ALA A 347 15.47 -11.31 4.57
N LEU A 348 16.33 -11.45 5.57
CA LEU A 348 16.25 -10.69 6.82
C LEU A 348 17.22 -9.51 6.83
N PRO A 349 16.86 -8.39 7.49
CA PRO A 349 17.78 -7.30 7.74
C PRO A 349 18.99 -7.79 8.56
N ALA A 350 20.16 -7.25 8.26
CA ALA A 350 21.41 -7.59 8.96
C ALA A 350 21.39 -7.31 10.48
N SER A 351 20.43 -6.51 10.95
CA SER A 351 20.26 -6.06 12.34
C SER A 351 19.19 -6.83 13.13
N VAL A 352 18.52 -7.81 12.54
CA VAL A 352 17.54 -8.64 13.27
C VAL A 352 18.29 -9.76 13.96
N PRO A 353 18.32 -9.83 15.32
CA PRO A 353 18.84 -10.98 16.03
C PRO A 353 18.06 -12.24 15.65
N GLY A 354 18.76 -13.34 15.40
CA GLY A 354 18.15 -14.63 15.13
C GLY A 354 17.42 -15.23 16.33
#